data_c3455215fea879849617c2a17bfd6348
#
_entry.id   c3455215fea879849617c2a17bfd6348
#
_cell.length_a   1.000
_cell.length_b   1.000
_cell.length_c   1.000
_cell.angle_alpha   90.00
_cell.angle_beta   90.00
_cell.angle_gamma   90.00
#
_symmetry.space_group_name_H-M   'P 1'
#
loop_
_entity.id
_entity.type
_entity.pdbx_description
1 polymer ?
#
loop_
_entity_poly.entity_id
_entity_poly.type
_entity_poly.pdbx_seq_one_letter_code
_entity_poly.pdbx_strand_id
1 'polypeptide(L)'
;MAGVPKPQRPNGFTLIELIVVIVLLGIISVGTTGFIVSSVKGFSDQSRRQGIAAAGRIAMDRLVREVRNALPNSVRTTSDASGTCLEYIPIQEATQYIDAPVGFAADSLSVIPFSDTPRFTANQSRVAVYPISTAAVYREGALGAISSTVSSTPASLVASNAVTLTLNSAHQFERASPRQRLFFVDQPVSVCLVGDRLYRYSNYTRRASQPTPSSLPSTEPDRGLLAYPVSAATPFRVIDATLQRNALVLLE
;
A
#
# COMPACT_ATOMS: atom_id res chain seq x y z
N MET A 1 72.43 -51.49 25.91
CA MET A 1 72.42 -50.23 26.68
C MET A 1 72.00 -49.12 25.72
N ALA A 2 70.74 -48.67 25.77
CA ALA A 2 70.21 -47.59 24.90
C ALA A 2 70.37 -46.25 25.61
N GLY A 3 71.10 -45.32 24.98
CA GLY A 3 71.40 -44.00 25.52
C GLY A 3 70.16 -43.11 25.56
N VAL A 4 69.86 -42.54 26.73
CA VAL A 4 68.76 -41.57 26.95
C VAL A 4 69.10 -40.26 26.23
N PRO A 5 68.21 -39.68 25.37
CA PRO A 5 68.51 -38.42 24.72
C PRO A 5 68.56 -37.30 25.75
N LYS A 6 69.56 -36.48 25.67
CA LYS A 6 69.83 -35.33 26.55
C LYS A 6 68.77 -34.23 26.28
N PRO A 7 68.08 -33.69 27.29
CA PRO A 7 67.13 -32.64 27.09
C PRO A 7 67.83 -31.38 26.54
N GLN A 8 67.35 -30.90 25.38
CA GLN A 8 67.79 -29.60 24.81
C GLN A 8 67.31 -28.49 25.72
N ARG A 9 68.13 -27.62 26.19
CA ARG A 9 67.76 -26.43 26.96
C ARG A 9 67.09 -25.47 25.99
N PRO A 10 65.88 -24.96 26.31
CA PRO A 10 65.26 -23.94 25.51
C PRO A 10 66.15 -22.69 25.49
N ASN A 11 66.42 -22.17 24.30
CA ASN A 11 67.13 -20.91 24.13
C ASN A 11 66.17 -19.79 24.59
N GLY A 12 66.67 -18.95 25.54
CA GLY A 12 65.93 -17.78 26.02
C GLY A 12 65.83 -16.69 24.94
N PHE A 13 64.75 -15.95 24.91
CA PHE A 13 64.60 -14.80 24.02
C PHE A 13 65.59 -13.68 24.33
N THR A 14 66.13 -13.08 23.28
CA THR A 14 67.03 -11.92 23.43
C THR A 14 66.17 -10.64 23.60
N LEU A 15 66.67 -9.64 24.31
CA LEU A 15 66.00 -8.36 24.55
C LEU A 15 65.70 -7.62 23.20
N ILE A 16 66.66 -7.75 22.24
CA ILE A 16 66.45 -7.12 20.91
C ILE A 16 65.33 -7.79 20.13
N GLU A 17 65.15 -9.10 20.24
CA GLU A 17 64.06 -9.83 19.59
C GLU A 17 62.70 -9.40 20.14
N LEU A 18 62.60 -9.18 21.45
CA LEU A 18 61.37 -8.64 22.07
C LEU A 18 61.04 -7.24 21.56
N ILE A 19 62.04 -6.34 21.47
CA ILE A 19 61.85 -4.97 20.97
C ILE A 19 61.37 -4.97 19.52
N VAL A 20 61.98 -5.78 18.66
CA VAL A 20 61.61 -5.88 17.25
C VAL A 20 60.16 -6.38 17.11
N VAL A 21 59.75 -7.39 17.89
CA VAL A 21 58.38 -7.94 17.86
C VAL A 21 57.38 -6.90 18.28
N ILE A 22 57.57 -6.15 19.38
CA ILE A 22 56.59 -5.12 19.82
C ILE A 22 56.49 -3.96 18.84
N VAL A 23 57.57 -3.56 18.18
CA VAL A 23 57.56 -2.52 17.14
C VAL A 23 56.80 -3.02 15.91
N LEU A 24 57.06 -4.22 15.43
CA LEU A 24 56.32 -4.80 14.29
C LEU A 24 54.83 -4.98 14.61
N LEU A 25 54.50 -5.48 15.80
CA LEU A 25 53.10 -5.59 16.26
C LEU A 25 52.42 -4.23 16.34
N GLY A 26 53.10 -3.19 16.78
CA GLY A 26 52.59 -1.82 16.82
C GLY A 26 52.22 -1.31 15.42
N ILE A 27 53.12 -1.49 14.44
CA ILE A 27 52.88 -1.07 13.06
C ILE A 27 51.69 -1.82 12.44
N ILE A 28 51.66 -3.14 12.61
CA ILE A 28 50.55 -3.98 12.09
C ILE A 28 49.22 -3.62 12.75
N SER A 29 49.22 -3.36 14.06
CA SER A 29 47.99 -3.01 14.81
C SER A 29 47.36 -1.70 14.31
N VAL A 30 48.16 -0.68 14.02
CA VAL A 30 47.66 0.59 13.48
C VAL A 30 47.06 0.38 12.08
N GLY A 31 47.72 -0.37 11.21
CA GLY A 31 47.24 -0.68 9.87
C GLY A 31 45.94 -1.49 9.85
N THR A 32 45.87 -2.54 10.68
CA THR A 32 44.68 -3.39 10.77
C THR A 32 43.45 -2.65 11.36
N THR A 33 43.67 -1.79 12.36
CA THR A 33 42.57 -0.97 12.94
C THR A 33 41.95 -0.08 11.90
N GLY A 34 42.73 0.64 11.10
CA GLY A 34 42.26 1.49 10.01
C GLY A 34 41.45 0.71 8.96
N PHE A 35 41.90 -0.46 8.57
CA PHE A 35 41.20 -1.34 7.63
C PHE A 35 39.87 -1.83 8.19
N ILE A 36 39.81 -2.28 9.43
CA ILE A 36 38.58 -2.75 10.09
C ILE A 36 37.54 -1.62 10.15
N VAL A 37 37.95 -0.43 10.61
CA VAL A 37 37.03 0.72 10.70
C VAL A 37 36.44 1.10 9.33
N SER A 38 37.26 1.15 8.28
CA SER A 38 36.79 1.47 6.94
C SER A 38 35.87 0.38 6.38
N SER A 39 36.14 -0.89 6.63
CA SER A 39 35.32 -2.02 6.21
C SER A 39 33.97 -2.03 6.91
N VAL A 40 33.94 -1.78 8.23
CA VAL A 40 32.68 -1.69 9.00
C VAL A 40 31.83 -0.52 8.55
N LYS A 41 32.42 0.66 8.29
CA LYS A 41 31.69 1.81 7.73
C LYS A 41 31.09 1.49 6.36
N GLY A 42 31.89 0.92 5.45
CA GLY A 42 31.42 0.51 4.13
C GLY A 42 30.28 -0.50 4.18
N PHE A 43 30.36 -1.49 5.07
CA PHE A 43 29.27 -2.46 5.29
C PHE A 43 28.00 -1.80 5.85
N SER A 44 28.16 -0.91 6.83
CA SER A 44 27.03 -0.16 7.42
C SER A 44 26.30 0.70 6.39
N ASP A 45 27.05 1.45 5.57
CA ASP A 45 26.48 2.29 4.51
C ASP A 45 25.77 1.46 3.44
N GLN A 46 26.36 0.33 3.05
CA GLN A 46 25.74 -0.59 2.10
C GLN A 46 24.46 -1.20 2.65
N SER A 47 24.47 -1.65 3.91
CA SER A 47 23.30 -2.20 4.59
C SER A 47 22.15 -1.18 4.67
N ARG A 48 22.47 0.08 5.00
CA ARG A 48 21.48 1.17 5.03
C ARG A 48 20.87 1.43 3.66
N ARG A 49 21.69 1.50 2.60
CA ARG A 49 21.21 1.68 1.22
C ARG A 49 20.30 0.53 0.78
N GLN A 50 20.67 -0.72 1.10
CA GLN A 50 19.84 -1.89 0.81
C GLN A 50 18.51 -1.85 1.55
N GLY A 51 18.50 -1.45 2.83
CA GLY A 51 17.28 -1.29 3.63
C GLY A 51 16.32 -0.27 3.02
N ILE A 52 16.82 0.90 2.61
CA ILE A 52 16.01 1.94 1.95
C ILE A 52 15.45 1.43 0.61
N ALA A 53 16.27 0.79 -0.21
CA ALA A 53 15.82 0.23 -1.50
C ALA A 53 14.78 -0.88 -1.32
N ALA A 54 14.93 -1.74 -0.32
CA ALA A 54 13.97 -2.79 0.00
C ALA A 54 12.63 -2.20 0.48
N ALA A 55 12.66 -1.21 1.38
CA ALA A 55 11.46 -0.52 1.85
C ALA A 55 10.71 0.16 0.70
N GLY A 56 11.44 0.84 -0.20
CA GLY A 56 10.86 1.46 -1.40
C GLY A 56 10.17 0.44 -2.32
N ARG A 57 10.81 -0.70 -2.59
CA ARG A 57 10.21 -1.78 -3.39
C ARG A 57 8.93 -2.32 -2.76
N ILE A 58 8.94 -2.59 -1.45
CA ILE A 58 7.76 -3.09 -0.73
C ILE A 58 6.61 -2.08 -0.81
N ALA A 59 6.89 -0.78 -0.62
CA ALA A 59 5.89 0.28 -0.72
C ALA A 59 5.30 0.37 -2.13
N MET A 60 6.14 0.31 -3.17
CA MET A 60 5.71 0.34 -4.57
C MET A 60 4.89 -0.91 -4.94
N ASP A 61 5.34 -2.11 -4.58
CA ASP A 61 4.61 -3.35 -4.84
C ASP A 61 3.24 -3.36 -4.16
N ARG A 62 3.16 -2.82 -2.94
CA ARG A 62 1.89 -2.65 -2.24
C ARG A 62 0.99 -1.69 -2.99
N LEU A 63 1.48 -0.49 -3.33
CA LEU A 63 0.70 0.53 -4.01
C LEU A 63 0.20 0.04 -5.37
N VAL A 64 1.05 -0.63 -6.16
CA VAL A 64 0.65 -1.22 -7.45
C VAL A 64 -0.48 -2.24 -7.28
N ARG A 65 -0.42 -3.10 -6.26
CA ARG A 65 -1.50 -4.06 -5.99
C ARG A 65 -2.79 -3.38 -5.54
N GLU A 66 -2.71 -2.38 -4.66
CA GLU A 66 -3.88 -1.62 -4.19
C GLU A 66 -4.54 -0.86 -5.35
N VAL A 67 -3.77 -0.17 -6.18
CA VAL A 67 -4.30 0.57 -7.35
C VAL A 67 -4.90 -0.36 -8.41
N ARG A 68 -4.29 -1.53 -8.64
CA ARG A 68 -4.85 -2.54 -9.57
C ARG A 68 -6.19 -3.12 -9.10
N ASN A 69 -6.40 -3.17 -7.78
CA ASN A 69 -7.67 -3.59 -7.17
C ASN A 69 -8.60 -2.41 -6.86
N ALA A 70 -8.35 -1.25 -7.42
CA ALA A 70 -9.21 -0.09 -7.26
C ALA A 70 -10.45 -0.18 -8.16
N LEU A 71 -11.55 0.41 -7.70
CA LEU A 71 -12.76 0.55 -8.49
C LEU A 71 -12.45 1.32 -9.78
N PRO A 72 -12.89 0.86 -10.95
CA PRO A 72 -12.70 1.58 -12.21
C PRO A 72 -13.15 3.05 -12.10
N ASN A 73 -12.35 3.95 -12.65
CA ASN A 73 -12.58 5.41 -12.61
C ASN A 73 -12.57 6.04 -11.20
N SER A 74 -12.10 5.33 -10.16
CA SER A 74 -11.96 5.91 -8.81
C SER A 74 -10.60 6.58 -8.59
N VAL A 75 -9.61 6.33 -9.44
CA VAL A 75 -8.27 6.86 -9.24
C VAL A 75 -8.22 8.33 -9.66
N ARG A 76 -7.76 9.20 -8.75
CA ARG A 76 -7.57 10.63 -9.00
C ARG A 76 -6.38 11.17 -8.23
N THR A 77 -5.87 12.31 -8.66
CA THR A 77 -4.72 12.98 -8.02
C THR A 77 -5.05 14.42 -7.69
N THR A 78 -4.48 14.91 -6.61
CA THR A 78 -4.50 16.33 -6.24
C THR A 78 -3.13 16.73 -5.69
N SER A 79 -2.81 18.01 -5.78
CA SER A 79 -1.57 18.57 -5.27
C SER A 79 -1.82 19.96 -4.72
N ASP A 80 -1.27 20.25 -3.54
CA ASP A 80 -1.25 21.57 -2.94
C ASP A 80 0.08 21.80 -2.20
N ALA A 81 0.18 22.90 -1.45
CA ALA A 81 1.37 23.22 -0.65
C ALA A 81 1.68 22.18 0.44
N SER A 82 0.71 21.36 0.86
CA SER A 82 0.89 20.32 1.86
C SER A 82 1.39 18.99 1.30
N GLY A 83 1.30 18.77 -0.02
CA GLY A 83 1.81 17.59 -0.70
C GLY A 83 0.98 17.16 -1.90
N THR A 84 1.35 16.02 -2.48
CA THR A 84 0.67 15.41 -3.63
C THR A 84 0.05 14.10 -3.22
N CYS A 85 -1.25 13.91 -3.51
CA CYS A 85 -2.01 12.72 -3.16
C CYS A 85 -2.55 11.98 -4.39
N LEU A 86 -2.50 10.66 -4.32
CA LEU A 86 -3.24 9.72 -5.14
C LEU A 86 -4.36 9.13 -4.31
N GLU A 87 -5.61 9.24 -4.76
CA GLU A 87 -6.78 8.65 -4.08
C GLU A 87 -7.44 7.60 -4.97
N TYR A 88 -7.92 6.53 -4.36
CA TYR A 88 -8.65 5.45 -5.01
C TYR A 88 -9.61 4.79 -4.02
N ILE A 89 -10.59 4.03 -4.55
CA ILE A 89 -11.55 3.26 -3.75
C ILE A 89 -11.25 1.77 -3.93
N PRO A 90 -10.88 1.02 -2.87
CA PRO A 90 -10.60 -0.40 -2.96
C PRO A 90 -11.86 -1.21 -3.22
N ILE A 91 -11.77 -2.21 -4.12
CA ILE A 91 -12.76 -3.27 -4.26
C ILE A 91 -12.47 -4.33 -3.19
N GLN A 92 -13.51 -4.73 -2.46
CA GLN A 92 -13.45 -5.82 -1.49
C GLN A 92 -13.89 -7.13 -2.11
N GLU A 93 -15.03 -7.13 -2.81
CA GLU A 93 -15.63 -8.28 -3.48
C GLU A 93 -16.39 -7.84 -4.73
N ALA A 94 -16.73 -8.81 -5.59
CA ALA A 94 -17.52 -8.57 -6.77
C ALA A 94 -18.51 -9.72 -7.01
N THR A 95 -19.72 -9.37 -7.48
CA THR A 95 -20.72 -10.32 -7.93
C THR A 95 -21.50 -9.72 -9.11
N GLN A 96 -22.57 -10.37 -9.51
CA GLN A 96 -23.52 -9.85 -10.49
C GLN A 96 -24.86 -9.59 -9.80
N TYR A 97 -25.53 -8.53 -10.22
CA TYR A 97 -26.92 -8.30 -9.84
C TYR A 97 -27.86 -8.94 -10.88
N ILE A 98 -29.02 -9.38 -10.43
CA ILE A 98 -30.12 -9.83 -11.28
C ILE A 98 -31.04 -8.65 -11.57
N ASP A 99 -31.33 -7.87 -10.51
CA ASP A 99 -32.09 -6.64 -10.58
C ASP A 99 -31.46 -5.58 -9.68
N ALA A 100 -31.42 -4.34 -10.16
CA ALA A 100 -30.86 -3.20 -9.44
C ALA A 100 -31.68 -1.95 -9.71
N PRO A 101 -31.80 -1.02 -8.74
CA PRO A 101 -32.60 0.20 -8.89
C PRO A 101 -31.91 1.19 -9.84
N VAL A 102 -32.16 1.01 -11.15
CA VAL A 102 -31.74 1.91 -12.22
C VAL A 102 -33.00 2.61 -12.76
N GLY A 103 -33.03 3.94 -12.73
CA GLY A 103 -34.22 4.70 -13.15
C GLY A 103 -35.23 4.98 -12.03
N PHE A 104 -35.14 4.31 -10.90
CA PHE A 104 -35.92 4.57 -9.67
C PHE A 104 -35.04 4.32 -8.44
N ALA A 105 -35.39 4.90 -7.31
CA ALA A 105 -34.67 4.71 -6.06
C ALA A 105 -35.29 3.56 -5.26
N ALA A 106 -34.45 2.61 -4.78
CA ALA A 106 -34.85 1.56 -3.85
C ALA A 106 -33.72 1.27 -2.86
N ASP A 107 -34.05 0.64 -1.75
CA ASP A 107 -33.12 0.22 -0.70
C ASP A 107 -32.68 -1.25 -0.82
N SER A 108 -33.09 -1.92 -1.88
CA SER A 108 -32.78 -3.33 -2.11
C SER A 108 -32.48 -3.63 -3.57
N LEU A 109 -31.68 -4.64 -3.80
CA LEU A 109 -31.35 -5.18 -5.11
C LEU A 109 -31.18 -6.71 -5.02
N SER A 110 -31.44 -7.40 -6.13
CA SER A 110 -31.26 -8.85 -6.21
C SER A 110 -29.91 -9.20 -6.80
N VAL A 111 -29.11 -10.04 -6.11
CA VAL A 111 -27.75 -10.40 -6.51
C VAL A 111 -27.57 -11.90 -6.62
N ILE A 112 -26.60 -12.33 -7.42
CA ILE A 112 -26.11 -13.71 -7.43
C ILE A 112 -25.38 -13.94 -6.10
N PRO A 113 -25.73 -14.99 -5.34
CA PRO A 113 -25.13 -15.28 -4.05
C PRO A 113 -23.66 -15.70 -4.20
N PHE A 114 -22.94 -15.66 -3.08
CA PHE A 114 -21.59 -16.18 -2.97
C PHE A 114 -21.61 -17.65 -2.51
N SER A 115 -20.61 -18.43 -2.92
CA SER A 115 -20.38 -19.79 -2.41
C SER A 115 -19.81 -19.77 -1.00
N ASP A 116 -19.01 -18.74 -0.69
CA ASP A 116 -18.34 -18.54 0.59
C ASP A 116 -18.67 -17.15 1.13
N THR A 117 -18.44 -16.90 2.41
CA THR A 117 -18.68 -15.61 3.05
C THR A 117 -17.83 -14.51 2.41
N PRO A 118 -18.45 -13.52 1.73
CA PRO A 118 -17.72 -12.46 1.06
C PRO A 118 -17.05 -11.50 2.04
N ARG A 119 -16.02 -10.83 1.57
CA ARG A 119 -15.20 -9.91 2.38
C ARG A 119 -15.71 -8.48 2.27
N PHE A 120 -16.72 -8.15 3.03
CA PHE A 120 -17.15 -6.76 3.21
C PHE A 120 -17.67 -6.56 4.63
N THR A 121 -17.84 -5.32 5.06
CA THR A 121 -18.33 -4.99 6.41
C THR A 121 -19.71 -4.34 6.31
N ALA A 122 -20.71 -4.96 6.91
CA ALA A 122 -22.06 -4.38 7.00
C ALA A 122 -22.01 -3.00 7.67
N ASN A 123 -22.84 -2.07 7.19
CA ASN A 123 -22.93 -0.67 7.63
C ASN A 123 -21.67 0.20 7.37
N GLN A 124 -20.66 -0.35 6.70
CA GLN A 124 -19.46 0.39 6.29
C GLN A 124 -19.26 0.33 4.78
N SER A 125 -19.27 -0.88 4.22
CA SER A 125 -19.08 -1.08 2.78
C SER A 125 -20.29 -0.59 1.99
N ARG A 126 -20.04 -0.25 0.74
CA ARG A 126 -21.04 0.23 -0.23
C ARG A 126 -21.00 -0.66 -1.45
N VAL A 127 -21.97 -0.55 -2.32
CA VAL A 127 -21.95 -1.21 -3.62
C VAL A 127 -21.82 -0.19 -4.75
N ALA A 128 -21.05 -0.55 -5.77
CA ALA A 128 -20.84 0.25 -6.96
C ALA A 128 -21.35 -0.49 -8.20
N VAL A 129 -22.10 0.22 -9.04
CA VAL A 129 -22.60 -0.28 -10.32
C VAL A 129 -22.16 0.65 -11.43
N TYR A 130 -21.46 0.11 -12.41
CA TYR A 130 -21.04 0.75 -13.65
C TYR A 130 -20.49 2.18 -13.51
N PRO A 131 -19.40 2.38 -12.75
CA PRO A 131 -18.78 3.69 -12.59
C PRO A 131 -18.08 4.12 -13.89
N ILE A 132 -18.69 5.03 -14.64
CA ILE A 132 -18.22 5.44 -15.98
C ILE A 132 -17.26 6.65 -15.96
N SER A 133 -17.19 7.38 -14.87
CA SER A 133 -16.32 8.54 -14.70
C SER A 133 -15.97 8.77 -13.24
N THR A 134 -14.89 9.48 -12.99
CA THR A 134 -14.48 9.90 -11.64
C THR A 134 -15.56 10.76 -10.96
N ALA A 135 -16.23 11.64 -11.72
CA ALA A 135 -17.33 12.44 -11.21
C ALA A 135 -18.53 11.59 -10.73
N ALA A 136 -18.87 10.52 -11.46
CA ALA A 136 -19.93 9.58 -11.05
C ALA A 136 -19.54 8.77 -9.79
N VAL A 137 -18.26 8.38 -9.68
CA VAL A 137 -17.75 7.67 -8.50
C VAL A 137 -17.81 8.52 -7.23
N TYR A 138 -17.44 9.79 -7.33
CA TYR A 138 -17.35 10.68 -6.17
C TYR A 138 -18.58 11.57 -5.96
N ARG A 139 -19.63 11.38 -6.76
CA ARG A 139 -20.92 12.05 -6.54
C ARG A 139 -21.50 11.65 -5.19
N GLU A 140 -21.96 12.62 -4.44
CA GLU A 140 -22.69 12.44 -3.18
C GLU A 140 -24.19 12.37 -3.42
N GLY A 141 -24.95 11.78 -2.45
CA GLY A 141 -26.39 11.70 -2.49
C GLY A 141 -26.95 10.35 -2.92
N ALA A 142 -28.26 10.32 -3.17
CA ALA A 142 -29.00 9.09 -3.46
C ALA A 142 -28.98 8.68 -4.94
N LEU A 143 -28.37 9.47 -5.81
CA LEU A 143 -28.17 9.18 -7.23
C LEU A 143 -26.69 9.15 -7.56
N GLY A 144 -26.17 8.04 -8.09
CA GLY A 144 -24.77 7.93 -8.47
C GLY A 144 -24.34 6.49 -8.76
N ALA A 145 -23.04 6.31 -9.01
CA ALA A 145 -22.49 4.98 -9.25
C ALA A 145 -22.27 4.17 -7.96
N ILE A 146 -22.21 4.81 -6.79
CA ILE A 146 -21.95 4.17 -5.49
C ILE A 146 -23.13 4.44 -4.54
N SER A 147 -23.68 3.37 -3.96
CA SER A 147 -24.85 3.41 -3.07
C SER A 147 -24.55 4.01 -1.68
N SER A 148 -25.60 4.08 -0.84
CA SER A 148 -25.48 4.12 0.61
C SER A 148 -24.78 2.86 1.12
N THR A 149 -24.51 2.79 2.44
CA THR A 149 -23.88 1.59 3.03
C THR A 149 -24.82 0.38 2.95
N VAL A 150 -24.23 -0.81 2.85
CA VAL A 150 -24.93 -2.10 2.83
C VAL A 150 -25.33 -2.48 4.25
N SER A 151 -26.61 -2.78 4.48
CA SER A 151 -27.13 -3.29 5.77
C SER A 151 -27.09 -4.82 5.87
N SER A 152 -27.15 -5.55 4.73
CA SER A 152 -26.99 -7.00 4.71
C SER A 152 -25.65 -7.44 5.29
N THR A 153 -25.65 -8.54 6.05
CA THR A 153 -24.41 -9.13 6.57
C THR A 153 -23.75 -10.01 5.49
N PRO A 154 -22.42 -10.22 5.51
CA PRO A 154 -21.76 -11.11 4.57
C PRO A 154 -22.37 -12.52 4.53
N ALA A 155 -22.70 -13.08 5.69
CA ALA A 155 -23.31 -14.41 5.78
C ALA A 155 -24.70 -14.51 5.13
N SER A 156 -25.48 -13.43 5.10
CA SER A 156 -26.80 -13.43 4.46
C SER A 156 -26.73 -13.50 2.93
N LEU A 157 -25.56 -13.31 2.33
CA LEU A 157 -25.35 -13.40 0.89
C LEU A 157 -24.81 -14.77 0.45
N VAL A 158 -24.66 -15.71 1.37
CA VAL A 158 -24.28 -17.10 1.05
C VAL A 158 -25.55 -17.95 0.91
N ALA A 159 -25.87 -18.37 -0.29
CA ALA A 159 -27.07 -19.13 -0.61
C ALA A 159 -26.89 -19.92 -1.90
N SER A 160 -27.87 -20.80 -2.21
CA SER A 160 -27.94 -21.51 -3.49
C SER A 160 -28.78 -20.81 -4.55
N ASN A 161 -29.63 -19.86 -4.14
CA ASN A 161 -30.52 -19.09 -5.03
C ASN A 161 -30.23 -17.60 -4.87
N ALA A 162 -30.76 -16.79 -5.79
CA ALA A 162 -30.68 -15.32 -5.73
C ALA A 162 -31.05 -14.78 -4.35
N VAL A 163 -30.29 -13.83 -3.87
CA VAL A 163 -30.47 -13.21 -2.55
C VAL A 163 -30.74 -11.71 -2.69
N THR A 164 -31.46 -11.17 -1.71
CA THR A 164 -31.69 -9.73 -1.62
C THR A 164 -30.56 -9.08 -0.84
N LEU A 165 -29.90 -8.13 -1.47
CA LEU A 165 -28.94 -7.22 -0.83
C LEU A 165 -29.69 -5.96 -0.42
N THR A 166 -29.60 -5.60 0.86
CA THR A 166 -30.30 -4.43 1.43
C THR A 166 -29.33 -3.31 1.72
N LEU A 167 -29.72 -2.09 1.45
CA LEU A 167 -28.99 -0.85 1.69
C LEU A 167 -29.59 -0.13 2.92
N ASN A 168 -28.80 0.71 3.58
CA ASN A 168 -29.29 1.52 4.72
C ASN A 168 -30.23 2.66 4.31
N SER A 169 -30.19 3.08 3.04
CA SER A 169 -31.14 4.05 2.49
C SER A 169 -31.31 3.83 1.00
N ALA A 170 -32.49 4.24 0.49
CA ALA A 170 -32.79 4.14 -0.93
C ALA A 170 -31.75 4.84 -1.80
N HIS A 171 -31.36 4.19 -2.90
CA HIS A 171 -30.38 4.66 -3.86
C HIS A 171 -30.85 4.37 -5.28
N GLN A 172 -30.48 5.25 -6.21
CA GLN A 172 -30.69 5.07 -7.64
C GLN A 172 -29.35 5.04 -8.34
N PHE A 173 -29.04 3.94 -9.03
CA PHE A 173 -27.86 3.88 -9.89
C PHE A 173 -28.10 4.64 -11.20
N GLU A 174 -27.11 5.41 -11.62
CA GLU A 174 -27.21 6.22 -12.85
C GLU A 174 -27.40 5.39 -14.10
N ARG A 175 -26.75 4.22 -14.17
CA ARG A 175 -26.71 3.35 -15.34
C ARG A 175 -26.63 1.89 -14.97
N ALA A 176 -27.29 1.06 -15.77
CA ALA A 176 -27.13 -0.39 -15.70
C ALA A 176 -25.74 -0.83 -16.22
N SER A 177 -25.15 -1.82 -15.57
CA SER A 177 -23.94 -2.45 -16.08
C SER A 177 -24.28 -3.38 -17.25
N PRO A 178 -23.61 -3.28 -18.41
CA PRO A 178 -23.84 -4.19 -19.54
C PRO A 178 -23.64 -5.68 -19.24
N ARG A 179 -22.86 -5.99 -18.21
CA ARG A 179 -22.60 -7.34 -17.71
C ARG A 179 -23.18 -7.57 -16.32
N GLN A 180 -24.09 -6.72 -15.85
CA GLN A 180 -24.71 -6.80 -14.53
C GLN A 180 -23.71 -6.91 -13.37
N ARG A 181 -22.51 -6.36 -13.51
CA ARG A 181 -21.46 -6.38 -12.47
C ARG A 181 -21.77 -5.41 -11.35
N LEU A 182 -21.54 -5.88 -10.13
CA LEU A 182 -21.64 -5.13 -8.89
C LEU A 182 -20.34 -5.35 -8.08
N PHE A 183 -19.81 -4.27 -7.54
CA PHE A 183 -18.61 -4.29 -6.71
C PHE A 183 -18.95 -3.86 -5.29
N PHE A 184 -18.52 -4.63 -4.30
CA PHE A 184 -18.46 -4.16 -2.92
C PHE A 184 -17.20 -3.34 -2.74
N VAL A 185 -17.34 -2.14 -2.24
CA VAL A 185 -16.25 -1.17 -2.11
C VAL A 185 -16.14 -0.66 -0.69
N ASP A 186 -14.93 -0.32 -0.29
CA ASP A 186 -14.63 0.29 0.99
C ASP A 186 -14.62 1.81 0.93
N GLN A 187 -14.24 2.45 2.04
CA GLN A 187 -13.94 3.87 2.08
C GLN A 187 -12.73 4.18 1.19
N PRO A 188 -12.61 5.43 0.69
CA PRO A 188 -11.46 5.83 -0.09
C PRO A 188 -10.15 5.68 0.69
N VAL A 189 -9.08 5.47 -0.04
CA VAL A 189 -7.71 5.46 0.45
C VAL A 189 -6.92 6.50 -0.31
N SER A 190 -6.15 7.33 0.41
CA SER A 190 -5.20 8.26 -0.17
C SER A 190 -3.76 7.85 0.16
N VAL A 191 -2.89 7.94 -0.84
CA VAL A 191 -1.44 7.83 -0.64
C VAL A 191 -0.84 9.19 -1.01
N CYS A 192 -0.20 9.83 -0.04
CA CYS A 192 0.30 11.19 -0.21
C CYS A 192 1.79 11.28 0.10
N LEU A 193 2.52 11.99 -0.76
CA LEU A 193 3.88 12.44 -0.48
C LEU A 193 3.81 13.79 0.23
N VAL A 194 4.27 13.83 1.48
CA VAL A 194 4.31 15.00 2.35
C VAL A 194 5.77 15.24 2.74
N GLY A 195 6.39 16.26 2.17
CA GLY A 195 7.84 16.44 2.28
C GLY A 195 8.58 15.26 1.64
N ASP A 196 9.34 14.55 2.44
CA ASP A 196 10.12 13.36 2.03
C ASP A 196 9.50 12.02 2.52
N ARG A 197 8.22 12.03 2.94
CA ARG A 197 7.53 10.87 3.52
C ARG A 197 6.30 10.50 2.73
N LEU A 198 6.18 9.24 2.40
CA LEU A 198 5.02 8.66 1.75
C LEU A 198 4.09 8.08 2.80
N TYR A 199 2.90 8.66 2.95
CA TYR A 199 1.88 8.21 3.89
C TYR A 199 0.69 7.60 3.17
N ARG A 200 0.09 6.58 3.80
CA ARG A 200 -1.21 6.02 3.43
C ARG A 200 -2.25 6.47 4.45
N TYR A 201 -3.36 7.00 3.95
CA TYR A 201 -4.50 7.47 4.73
C TYR A 201 -5.72 6.60 4.42
N SER A 202 -6.48 6.25 5.43
CA SER A 202 -7.70 5.44 5.35
C SER A 202 -8.75 5.95 6.34
N ASN A 203 -9.91 5.30 6.36
CA ASN A 203 -10.97 5.55 7.33
C ASN A 203 -11.50 7.00 7.30
N TYR A 204 -11.64 7.57 6.12
CA TYR A 204 -12.28 8.87 5.90
C TYR A 204 -13.39 8.75 4.86
N THR A 205 -14.38 9.64 4.94
CA THR A 205 -15.55 9.59 4.07
C THR A 205 -15.21 10.05 2.64
N ARG A 206 -15.88 9.41 1.67
CA ARG A 206 -15.85 9.82 0.26
C ARG A 206 -16.39 11.25 0.12
N ARG A 207 -15.69 12.07 -0.67
CA ARG A 207 -16.03 13.48 -0.93
C ARG A 207 -15.94 13.79 -2.42
N ALA A 208 -16.79 14.68 -2.92
CA ALA A 208 -16.73 15.14 -4.31
C ALA A 208 -15.38 15.79 -4.62
N SER A 209 -14.92 16.70 -3.78
CA SER A 209 -13.57 17.29 -3.85
C SER A 209 -12.56 16.34 -3.22
N GLN A 210 -11.46 16.06 -3.93
CA GLN A 210 -10.39 15.22 -3.40
C GLN A 210 -9.73 15.88 -2.17
N PRO A 211 -9.61 15.18 -1.04
CA PRO A 211 -8.94 15.72 0.13
C PRO A 211 -7.41 15.85 -0.11
N THR A 212 -6.83 16.87 0.50
CA THR A 212 -5.38 17.10 0.57
C THR A 212 -4.81 16.60 1.90
N PRO A 213 -3.50 16.46 2.06
CA PRO A 213 -2.90 15.95 3.30
C PRO A 213 -3.38 16.66 4.57
N SER A 214 -3.64 17.98 4.48
CA SER A 214 -4.10 18.80 5.61
C SER A 214 -5.53 18.49 6.07
N SER A 215 -6.35 17.86 5.21
CA SER A 215 -7.74 17.51 5.48
C SER A 215 -7.97 16.02 5.73
N LEU A 216 -6.92 15.22 5.69
CA LEU A 216 -6.91 13.79 5.96
C LEU A 216 -6.61 13.49 7.44
N PRO A 217 -6.91 12.28 7.95
CA PRO A 217 -6.57 11.89 9.32
C PRO A 217 -5.08 12.08 9.62
N SER A 218 -4.74 12.58 10.81
CA SER A 218 -3.35 12.89 11.17
C SER A 218 -2.71 11.86 12.10
N THR A 219 -3.47 10.89 12.61
CA THR A 219 -3.06 9.93 13.63
C THR A 219 -3.21 8.49 13.16
N GLU A 220 -2.45 7.57 13.77
CA GLU A 220 -2.64 6.13 13.61
C GLU A 220 -3.94 5.67 14.29
N PRO A 221 -4.60 4.62 13.79
CA PRO A 221 -4.21 3.76 12.67
C PRO A 221 -4.60 4.29 11.29
N ASP A 222 -5.26 5.44 11.21
CA ASP A 222 -5.84 5.98 9.97
C ASP A 222 -4.78 6.58 9.03
N ARG A 223 -3.60 6.92 9.58
CA ARG A 223 -2.41 7.34 8.84
C ARG A 223 -1.24 6.40 9.11
N GLY A 224 -0.69 5.76 8.09
CA GLY A 224 0.48 4.90 8.18
C GLY A 224 1.62 5.36 7.28
N LEU A 225 2.87 5.32 7.76
CA LEU A 225 4.05 5.58 6.95
C LEU A 225 4.32 4.38 6.02
N LEU A 226 4.43 4.62 4.71
CA LEU A 226 4.75 3.59 3.72
C LEU A 226 6.24 3.55 3.37
N ALA A 227 6.86 4.71 3.16
CA ALA A 227 8.27 4.82 2.80
C ALA A 227 8.89 6.14 3.25
N TYR A 228 10.21 6.09 3.52
CA TYR A 228 11.05 7.23 3.89
C TYR A 228 12.54 6.86 3.71
N PRO A 229 13.37 7.72 3.19
CA PRO A 229 13.04 8.96 2.48
C PRO A 229 12.57 8.70 1.05
N VAL A 230 11.68 9.55 0.55
CA VAL A 230 11.20 9.55 -0.84
C VAL A 230 11.47 10.91 -1.45
N SER A 231 12.07 10.94 -2.64
CA SER A 231 12.30 12.18 -3.38
C SER A 231 11.72 12.03 -4.78
N ALA A 232 10.61 12.70 -5.03
CA ALA A 232 9.96 12.76 -6.33
C ALA A 232 9.30 14.13 -6.52
N ALA A 233 9.46 14.74 -7.68
CA ALA A 233 8.81 16.00 -8.00
C ALA A 233 7.32 15.82 -8.31
N THR A 234 6.98 14.75 -9.02
CA THR A 234 5.61 14.37 -9.41
C THR A 234 5.38 12.89 -9.13
N PRO A 235 5.18 12.50 -7.86
CA PRO A 235 5.17 11.08 -7.47
C PRO A 235 4.01 10.29 -8.11
N PHE A 236 2.95 10.99 -8.50
CA PHE A 236 1.74 10.37 -9.06
C PHE A 236 1.28 11.11 -10.31
N ARG A 237 1.06 10.36 -11.37
CA ARG A 237 0.44 10.88 -12.59
C ARG A 237 -0.64 9.93 -13.06
N VAL A 238 -1.86 10.41 -13.19
CA VAL A 238 -2.99 9.67 -13.73
C VAL A 238 -3.20 10.12 -15.18
N ILE A 239 -3.27 9.15 -16.09
CA ILE A 239 -3.63 9.36 -17.47
C ILE A 239 -5.00 8.72 -17.68
N ASP A 240 -5.99 9.52 -18.02
CA ASP A 240 -7.37 9.08 -18.14
C ASP A 240 -7.56 7.96 -19.17
N ALA A 241 -8.58 7.15 -18.95
CA ALA A 241 -8.99 6.13 -19.89
C ALA A 241 -9.48 6.75 -21.20
N THR A 242 -9.20 6.08 -22.31
CA THR A 242 -9.76 6.39 -23.62
C THR A 242 -10.58 5.20 -24.10
N LEU A 243 -11.28 5.33 -25.22
CA LEU A 243 -12.02 4.21 -25.83
C LEU A 243 -11.13 3.00 -26.18
N GLN A 244 -9.82 3.23 -26.36
CA GLN A 244 -8.85 2.21 -26.76
C GLN A 244 -7.88 1.80 -25.65
N ARG A 245 -7.87 2.49 -24.52
CA ARG A 245 -6.90 2.28 -23.44
C ARG A 245 -7.53 2.50 -22.07
N ASN A 246 -7.26 1.59 -21.12
CA ASN A 246 -7.58 1.78 -19.71
C ASN A 246 -6.82 2.96 -19.11
N ALA A 247 -7.31 3.52 -18.01
CA ALA A 247 -6.58 4.52 -17.24
C ALA A 247 -5.22 3.96 -16.81
N LEU A 248 -4.19 4.80 -16.87
CA LEU A 248 -2.83 4.45 -16.48
C LEU A 248 -2.39 5.32 -15.31
N VAL A 249 -1.84 4.70 -14.29
CA VAL A 249 -1.22 5.37 -13.14
C VAL A 249 0.28 5.19 -13.25
N LEU A 250 1.01 6.30 -13.36
CA LEU A 250 2.47 6.33 -13.30
C LEU A 250 2.89 6.69 -11.88
N LEU A 251 3.83 5.94 -11.35
CA LEU A 251 4.45 6.14 -10.05
C LEU A 251 5.93 6.43 -10.32
N GLU A 252 6.41 7.63 -9.99
CA GLU A 252 7.76 8.12 -10.25
C GLU A 252 8.54 8.38 -8.95
#